data_d7e38c8a77f9df3d8a826e4ecfc49efd
#
_entry.id   d7e38c8a77f9df3d8a826e4ecfc49efd
#
_cell.length_a   1.000
_cell.length_b   1.000
_cell.length_c   1.000
_cell.angle_alpha   90.00
_cell.angle_beta   90.00
_cell.angle_gamma   90.00
#
_symmetry.space_group_name_H-M   'P 1'
#
loop_
_entity.id
_entity.type
_entity.pdbx_description
1 polymer ?
#
loop_
_entity_poly.entity_id
_entity_poly.type
_entity_poly.pdbx_seq_one_letter_code
_entity_poly.pdbx_strand_id
1 'polypeptide(L)'
;LTSYHAFVERQITASAYLQVLVDEKPYTEDDISKYYDDNADSYAGNGIEKSDVKMVNVRHILIQPEGKNDDGTYTDEAWAEAEKKANDLLTEWQNGEHTEDSFAFMAAENSQDPGSVENGGLYEDIYPGKMVDEFDAWCFDPARQPGDTGIVKTSYGYHIMYFSSTGEHAYWYVRAEEDYLNELSVSVLQEVAAKFEVTESEQNAAIVD
;
A
#
# COMPACT_ATOMS: atom_id res chain seq x y z
N LEU A 1 20.33 -3.96 -31.46
CA LEU A 1 19.45 -2.94 -30.86
C LEU A 1 18.03 -3.00 -31.46
N THR A 2 17.87 -3.08 -32.80
CA THR A 2 16.54 -3.18 -33.47
C THR A 2 15.75 -4.42 -33.09
N SER A 3 16.39 -5.59 -32.89
CA SER A 3 15.71 -6.83 -32.49
C SER A 3 15.21 -6.79 -31.04
N TYR A 4 15.95 -6.14 -30.14
CA TYR A 4 15.54 -5.96 -28.74
C TYR A 4 14.35 -5.01 -28.62
N HIS A 5 14.37 -3.87 -29.35
CA HIS A 5 13.23 -2.94 -29.36
C HIS A 5 11.97 -3.62 -29.90
N ALA A 6 12.07 -4.37 -31.01
CA ALA A 6 10.92 -5.09 -31.56
C ALA A 6 10.41 -6.21 -30.62
N PHE A 7 11.28 -6.81 -29.81
CA PHE A 7 10.87 -7.75 -28.78
C PHE A 7 10.09 -7.05 -27.67
N VAL A 8 10.64 -5.94 -27.13
CA VAL A 8 9.98 -5.16 -26.07
C VAL A 8 8.63 -4.62 -26.52
N GLU A 9 8.55 -4.05 -27.73
CA GLU A 9 7.29 -3.57 -28.31
C GLU A 9 6.23 -4.68 -28.41
N ARG A 10 6.62 -5.88 -28.83
CA ARG A 10 5.71 -7.04 -28.89
C ARG A 10 5.25 -7.47 -27.50
N GLN A 11 6.13 -7.46 -26.49
CA GLN A 11 5.77 -7.80 -25.13
C GLN A 11 4.76 -6.78 -24.55
N ILE A 12 5.03 -5.47 -24.74
CA ILE A 12 4.13 -4.41 -24.28
C ILE A 12 2.76 -4.54 -24.97
N THR A 13 2.76 -4.75 -26.29
CA THR A 13 1.51 -4.90 -27.07
C THR A 13 0.72 -6.13 -26.63
N ALA A 14 1.39 -7.27 -26.42
CA ALA A 14 0.76 -8.50 -25.96
C ALA A 14 0.18 -8.35 -24.55
N SER A 15 0.91 -7.71 -23.64
CA SER A 15 0.44 -7.45 -22.27
C SER A 15 -0.77 -6.51 -22.26
N ALA A 16 -0.72 -5.43 -23.07
CA ALA A 16 -1.84 -4.50 -23.19
C ALA A 16 -3.09 -5.16 -23.81
N TYR A 17 -2.91 -6.03 -24.80
CA TYR A 17 -4.01 -6.77 -25.39
C TYR A 17 -4.61 -7.80 -24.41
N LEU A 18 -3.77 -8.51 -23.66
CA LEU A 18 -4.23 -9.41 -22.59
C LEU A 18 -5.08 -8.66 -21.56
N GLN A 19 -4.61 -7.48 -21.14
CA GLN A 19 -5.36 -6.65 -20.20
C GLN A 19 -6.75 -6.30 -20.74
N VAL A 20 -6.85 -5.87 -22.00
CA VAL A 20 -8.16 -5.59 -22.63
C VAL A 20 -9.08 -6.83 -22.60
N LEU A 21 -8.54 -8.01 -22.88
CA LEU A 21 -9.32 -9.26 -22.86
C LEU A 21 -9.77 -9.66 -21.45
N VAL A 22 -8.97 -9.36 -20.44
CA VAL A 22 -9.31 -9.57 -19.03
C VAL A 22 -10.39 -8.57 -18.59
N ASP A 23 -10.24 -7.29 -18.96
CA ASP A 23 -11.21 -6.23 -18.65
C ASP A 23 -12.59 -6.48 -19.29
N GLU A 24 -12.65 -7.25 -20.40
CA GLU A 24 -13.90 -7.69 -21.03
C GLU A 24 -14.59 -8.85 -20.30
N LYS A 25 -13.95 -9.45 -19.28
CA LYS A 25 -14.53 -10.54 -18.47
C LYS A 25 -15.16 -9.93 -17.21
N PRO A 26 -16.49 -9.80 -17.13
CA PRO A 26 -17.11 -9.24 -15.92
C PRO A 26 -16.95 -10.20 -14.73
N TYR A 27 -16.70 -9.64 -13.58
CA TYR A 27 -16.76 -10.32 -12.29
C TYR A 27 -17.49 -9.43 -11.28
N THR A 28 -17.87 -10.01 -10.17
CA THR A 28 -18.64 -9.37 -9.10
C THR A 28 -17.91 -9.53 -7.76
N GLU A 29 -18.30 -8.74 -6.75
CA GLU A 29 -17.82 -8.93 -5.39
C GLU A 29 -18.09 -10.35 -4.85
N ASP A 30 -19.21 -10.96 -5.25
CA ASP A 30 -19.54 -12.34 -4.89
C ASP A 30 -18.55 -13.35 -5.49
N ASP A 31 -18.05 -13.10 -6.71
CA ASP A 31 -17.04 -13.95 -7.34
C ASP A 31 -15.73 -13.90 -6.57
N ILE A 32 -15.31 -12.69 -6.12
CA ILE A 32 -14.12 -12.51 -5.31
C ILE A 32 -14.28 -13.13 -3.93
N SER A 33 -15.46 -12.95 -3.30
CA SER A 33 -15.75 -13.56 -2.02
C SER A 33 -15.71 -15.09 -2.10
N LYS A 34 -16.27 -15.64 -3.17
CA LYS A 34 -16.24 -17.09 -3.41
C LYS A 34 -14.81 -17.57 -3.67
N TYR A 35 -14.02 -16.84 -4.46
CA TYR A 35 -12.63 -17.18 -4.72
C TYR A 35 -11.81 -17.23 -3.43
N TYR A 36 -12.00 -16.25 -2.54
CA TYR A 36 -11.39 -16.30 -1.20
C TYR A 36 -11.79 -17.56 -0.44
N ASP A 37 -13.09 -17.87 -0.39
CA ASP A 37 -13.60 -19.02 0.37
C ASP A 37 -13.08 -20.36 -0.19
N ASP A 38 -12.97 -20.48 -1.51
CA ASP A 38 -12.41 -21.66 -2.17
C ASP A 38 -10.89 -21.81 -1.88
N ASN A 39 -10.18 -20.74 -1.50
CA ASN A 39 -8.76 -20.71 -1.19
C ASN A 39 -8.45 -20.33 0.28
N ALA A 40 -9.42 -20.44 1.19
CA ALA A 40 -9.34 -19.93 2.55
C ALA A 40 -8.14 -20.45 3.36
N ASP A 41 -7.77 -21.72 3.19
CA ASP A 41 -6.61 -22.31 3.88
C ASP A 41 -5.28 -21.63 3.48
N SER A 42 -5.15 -21.22 2.21
CA SER A 42 -3.98 -20.50 1.71
C SER A 42 -3.89 -19.09 2.31
N TYR A 43 -5.03 -18.38 2.37
CA TYR A 43 -5.09 -17.05 2.95
C TYR A 43 -4.84 -17.07 4.46
N ALA A 44 -5.46 -18.00 5.19
CA ALA A 44 -5.23 -18.17 6.62
C ALA A 44 -3.76 -18.52 6.94
N GLY A 45 -3.11 -19.32 6.10
CA GLY A 45 -1.69 -19.64 6.21
C GLY A 45 -0.77 -18.42 6.06
N ASN A 46 -1.25 -17.35 5.41
CA ASN A 46 -0.56 -16.07 5.25
C ASN A 46 -1.08 -14.98 6.21
N GLY A 47 -1.92 -15.34 7.19
CA GLY A 47 -2.48 -14.39 8.16
C GLY A 47 -3.53 -13.44 7.58
N ILE A 48 -4.14 -13.80 6.44
CA ILE A 48 -5.19 -12.99 5.80
C ILE A 48 -6.54 -13.60 6.16
N GLU A 49 -7.30 -12.91 6.98
CA GLU A 49 -8.62 -13.34 7.43
C GLU A 49 -9.71 -12.41 6.91
N LYS A 50 -10.91 -12.98 6.62
CA LYS A 50 -12.09 -12.17 6.29
C LYS A 50 -12.45 -11.25 7.45
N SER A 51 -12.61 -9.97 7.15
CA SER A 51 -13.08 -8.97 8.09
C SER A 51 -13.84 -7.88 7.36
N ASP A 52 -14.68 -7.14 8.07
CA ASP A 52 -15.38 -5.97 7.53
C ASP A 52 -14.55 -4.69 7.67
N VAL A 53 -13.34 -4.78 8.25
CA VAL A 53 -12.47 -3.64 8.47
C VAL A 53 -11.81 -3.25 7.14
N LYS A 54 -12.20 -2.10 6.61
CA LYS A 54 -11.64 -1.55 5.38
C LYS A 54 -10.25 -1.02 5.62
N MET A 55 -9.43 -1.03 4.57
CA MET A 55 -8.13 -0.36 4.58
C MET A 55 -8.31 1.15 4.71
N VAL A 56 -7.28 1.84 5.18
CA VAL A 56 -7.30 3.29 5.39
C VAL A 56 -6.07 3.95 4.81
N ASN A 57 -6.21 5.23 4.47
CA ASN A 57 -5.11 6.08 4.04
C ASN A 57 -4.87 7.14 5.10
N VAL A 58 -3.61 7.31 5.49
CA VAL A 58 -3.23 8.32 6.48
C VAL A 58 -1.96 9.05 6.04
N ARG A 59 -1.85 10.32 6.43
CA ARG A 59 -0.56 11.02 6.43
C ARG A 59 -0.01 11.06 7.83
N HIS A 60 1.31 11.05 7.95
CA HIS A 60 1.93 11.28 9.24
C HIS A 60 3.25 12.05 9.12
N ILE A 61 3.62 12.67 10.22
CA ILE A 61 4.91 13.33 10.40
C ILE A 61 5.60 12.64 11.56
N LEU A 62 6.73 12.01 11.32
CA LEU A 62 7.53 11.39 12.38
C LEU A 62 8.52 12.41 12.95
N ILE A 63 8.47 12.61 14.26
CA ILE A 63 9.46 13.35 15.02
C ILE A 63 10.19 12.38 15.94
N GLN A 64 11.45 12.09 15.60
CA GLN A 64 12.29 11.20 16.40
C GLN A 64 12.94 11.96 17.55
N PRO A 65 13.11 11.34 18.74
CA PRO A 65 13.95 11.91 19.79
C PRO A 65 15.40 12.03 19.31
N GLU A 66 16.08 13.10 19.68
CA GLU A 66 17.49 13.31 19.36
C GLU A 66 18.36 13.15 20.61
N GLY A 67 19.55 12.56 20.47
CA GLY A 67 20.46 12.33 21.58
C GLY A 67 20.24 10.97 22.27
N LYS A 68 21.05 10.00 21.86
CA LYS A 68 21.06 8.66 22.48
C LYS A 68 22.07 8.61 23.62
N ASN A 69 21.73 7.84 24.63
CA ASN A 69 22.65 7.38 25.66
C ASN A 69 23.71 6.40 25.08
N ASP A 70 24.73 6.08 25.87
CA ASP A 70 25.78 5.12 25.49
C ASP A 70 25.22 3.71 25.24
N ASP A 71 24.08 3.35 25.81
CA ASP A 71 23.38 2.08 25.61
C ASP A 71 22.42 2.07 24.41
N GLY A 72 22.33 3.19 23.67
CA GLY A 72 21.50 3.35 22.48
C GLY A 72 20.04 3.75 22.78
N THR A 73 19.66 3.91 24.04
CA THR A 73 18.34 4.45 24.43
C THR A 73 18.30 5.96 24.29
N TYR A 74 17.11 6.54 24.22
CA TYR A 74 16.94 8.00 24.26
C TYR A 74 16.72 8.48 25.69
N THR A 75 17.21 9.70 25.98
CA THR A 75 16.96 10.33 27.28
C THR A 75 15.51 10.79 27.44
N ASP A 76 15.06 10.98 28.66
CA ASP A 76 13.72 11.53 28.92
C ASP A 76 13.57 12.95 28.36
N GLU A 77 14.65 13.74 28.39
CA GLU A 77 14.69 15.07 27.80
C GLU A 77 14.50 15.03 26.28
N ALA A 78 15.18 14.09 25.60
CA ALA A 78 15.04 13.90 24.14
C ALA A 78 13.60 13.54 23.75
N TRP A 79 12.96 12.67 24.52
CA TRP A 79 11.55 12.35 24.34
C TRP A 79 10.63 13.56 24.57
N ALA A 80 10.89 14.35 25.61
CA ALA A 80 10.09 15.54 25.92
C ALA A 80 10.25 16.62 24.83
N GLU A 81 11.44 16.79 24.26
CA GLU A 81 11.68 17.71 23.15
C GLU A 81 10.96 17.27 21.87
N ALA A 82 11.01 15.97 21.54
CA ALA A 82 10.28 15.42 20.41
C ALA A 82 8.75 15.58 20.57
N GLU A 83 8.23 15.32 21.76
CA GLU A 83 6.80 15.53 22.06
C GLU A 83 6.41 17.00 21.89
N LYS A 84 7.21 17.91 22.44
CA LYS A 84 6.97 19.34 22.30
C LYS A 84 6.96 19.77 20.84
N LYS A 85 7.95 19.33 20.04
CA LYS A 85 8.02 19.64 18.62
C LYS A 85 6.81 19.12 17.84
N ALA A 86 6.37 17.89 18.15
CA ALA A 86 5.18 17.32 17.53
C ALA A 86 3.90 18.13 17.86
N ASN A 87 3.74 18.55 19.12
CA ASN A 87 2.62 19.40 19.54
C ASN A 87 2.67 20.79 18.92
N ASP A 88 3.86 21.39 18.82
CA ASP A 88 4.05 22.72 18.22
C ASP A 88 3.66 22.68 16.73
N LEU A 89 4.11 21.66 15.98
CA LEU A 89 3.78 21.49 14.56
C LEU A 89 2.28 21.24 14.35
N LEU A 90 1.66 20.38 15.16
CA LEU A 90 0.21 20.16 15.06
C LEU A 90 -0.57 21.46 15.34
N THR A 91 -0.14 22.23 16.34
CA THR A 91 -0.74 23.52 16.68
C THR A 91 -0.56 24.55 15.55
N GLU A 92 0.62 24.60 14.93
CA GLU A 92 0.89 25.44 13.78
C GLU A 92 -0.04 25.10 12.61
N TRP A 93 -0.17 23.80 12.27
CA TRP A 93 -1.06 23.36 11.22
C TRP A 93 -2.53 23.72 11.52
N GLN A 94 -3.00 23.48 12.76
CA GLN A 94 -4.37 23.79 13.18
C GLN A 94 -4.72 25.29 13.14
N ASN A 95 -3.72 26.16 13.32
CA ASN A 95 -3.89 27.62 13.24
C ASN A 95 -3.68 28.16 11.82
N GLY A 96 -3.20 27.32 10.89
CA GLY A 96 -2.97 27.64 9.49
C GLY A 96 -4.17 27.31 8.59
N GLU A 97 -3.88 26.84 7.39
CA GLU A 97 -4.91 26.45 6.40
C GLU A 97 -5.66 25.17 6.80
N HIS A 98 -5.09 24.34 7.64
CA HIS A 98 -5.53 23.03 8.15
C HIS A 98 -6.24 22.16 7.09
N THR A 99 -5.65 22.13 5.89
CA THR A 99 -6.05 21.25 4.79
C THR A 99 -5.12 20.05 4.71
N GLU A 100 -5.53 18.97 4.02
CA GLU A 100 -4.66 17.83 3.77
C GLU A 100 -3.40 18.22 2.99
N ASP A 101 -3.53 19.14 2.01
CA ASP A 101 -2.39 19.63 1.22
C ASP A 101 -1.37 20.37 2.11
N SER A 102 -1.85 21.21 3.03
CA SER A 102 -0.96 21.90 3.97
C SER A 102 -0.30 20.94 4.96
N PHE A 103 -0.98 19.85 5.34
CA PHE A 103 -0.38 18.78 6.15
C PHE A 103 0.70 18.03 5.36
N ALA A 104 0.43 17.69 4.09
CA ALA A 104 1.40 17.04 3.21
C ALA A 104 2.66 17.90 3.02
N PHE A 105 2.50 19.21 2.84
CA PHE A 105 3.62 20.14 2.76
C PHE A 105 4.44 20.16 4.05
N MET A 106 3.77 20.26 5.21
CA MET A 106 4.43 20.21 6.52
C MET A 106 5.16 18.88 6.74
N ALA A 107 4.58 17.75 6.29
CA ALA A 107 5.21 16.43 6.36
C ALA A 107 6.50 16.37 5.52
N ALA A 108 6.46 16.88 4.28
CA ALA A 108 7.64 16.93 3.41
C ALA A 108 8.79 17.75 4.00
N GLU A 109 8.48 18.81 4.78
CA GLU A 109 9.50 19.67 5.39
C GLU A 109 10.02 19.13 6.74
N ASN A 110 9.21 18.43 7.52
CA ASN A 110 9.50 18.13 8.92
C ASN A 110 9.58 16.66 9.27
N SER A 111 9.04 15.75 8.44
CA SER A 111 9.00 14.32 8.76
C SER A 111 10.39 13.69 8.68
N GLN A 112 10.70 12.88 9.69
CA GLN A 112 11.91 12.05 9.74
C GLN A 112 11.61 10.59 9.33
N ASP A 113 10.46 10.34 8.71
CA ASP A 113 10.12 9.03 8.17
C ASP A 113 10.55 8.89 6.70
N PRO A 114 11.61 8.08 6.42
CA PRO A 114 12.10 7.93 5.05
C PRO A 114 11.12 7.18 4.13
N GLY A 115 10.12 6.49 4.70
CA GLY A 115 9.15 5.69 3.94
C GLY A 115 8.05 6.55 3.31
N SER A 116 7.78 7.73 3.85
CA SER A 116 6.64 8.54 3.41
C SER A 116 6.94 10.03 3.19
N VAL A 117 8.10 10.53 3.63
CA VAL A 117 8.42 11.96 3.55
C VAL A 117 8.35 12.52 2.14
N GLU A 118 8.80 11.76 1.13
CA GLU A 118 8.84 12.21 -0.27
C GLU A 118 7.44 12.35 -0.90
N ASN A 119 6.42 11.68 -0.36
CA ASN A 119 5.03 11.79 -0.81
C ASN A 119 4.14 12.56 0.19
N GLY A 120 4.74 13.42 1.02
CA GLY A 120 4.02 14.25 1.98
C GLY A 120 3.44 13.44 3.15
N GLY A 121 4.17 12.43 3.58
CA GLY A 121 3.83 11.61 4.74
C GLY A 121 2.72 10.59 4.50
N LEU A 122 2.31 10.33 3.24
CA LEU A 122 1.20 9.43 2.90
C LEU A 122 1.59 7.96 2.99
N TYR A 123 0.80 7.20 3.73
CA TYR A 123 0.68 5.75 3.64
C TYR A 123 -0.71 5.39 3.15
N GLU A 124 -0.74 4.68 2.05
CA GLU A 124 -1.97 4.16 1.45
C GLU A 124 -2.17 2.69 1.78
N ASP A 125 -3.42 2.27 1.74
CA ASP A 125 -3.84 0.88 1.88
C ASP A 125 -3.27 0.22 3.15
N ILE A 126 -3.37 0.95 4.27
CA ILE A 126 -3.05 0.39 5.57
C ILE A 126 -4.18 -0.56 5.97
N TYR A 127 -3.81 -1.77 6.36
CA TYR A 127 -4.72 -2.78 6.89
C TYR A 127 -4.36 -3.12 8.34
N PRO A 128 -5.27 -3.65 9.15
CA PRO A 128 -5.00 -4.00 10.53
C PRO A 128 -3.77 -4.93 10.69
N GLY A 129 -2.84 -4.54 11.53
CA GLY A 129 -1.59 -5.26 11.76
C GLY A 129 -0.44 -4.92 10.81
N LYS A 130 -0.63 -3.98 9.87
CA LYS A 130 0.44 -3.52 8.96
C LYS A 130 1.44 -2.62 9.66
N MET A 131 0.99 -1.83 10.64
CA MET A 131 1.80 -0.86 11.38
C MET A 131 2.08 -1.34 12.81
N VAL A 132 2.89 -0.60 13.57
CA VAL A 132 3.07 -0.85 14.99
C VAL A 132 1.78 -0.59 15.76
N ASP A 133 1.59 -1.28 16.88
CA ASP A 133 0.32 -1.38 17.60
C ASP A 133 -0.34 -0.03 17.90
N GLU A 134 0.44 0.96 18.34
CA GLU A 134 -0.09 2.26 18.72
C GLU A 134 -0.54 3.07 17.49
N PHE A 135 0.19 2.96 16.38
CA PHE A 135 -0.16 3.60 15.12
C PHE A 135 -1.42 2.95 14.53
N ASP A 136 -1.44 1.61 14.54
CA ASP A 136 -2.56 0.80 14.06
C ASP A 136 -3.85 1.10 14.83
N ALA A 137 -3.77 1.10 16.17
CA ALA A 137 -4.89 1.43 17.03
C ALA A 137 -5.48 2.83 16.76
N TRP A 138 -4.64 3.81 16.42
CA TRP A 138 -5.13 5.12 16.03
C TRP A 138 -5.83 5.10 14.67
N CYS A 139 -5.27 4.38 13.68
CA CYS A 139 -5.83 4.29 12.33
C CYS A 139 -7.20 3.61 12.31
N PHE A 140 -7.38 2.57 13.13
CA PHE A 140 -8.58 1.73 13.13
C PHE A 140 -9.54 2.02 14.29
N ASP A 141 -9.43 3.18 14.94
CA ASP A 141 -10.47 3.65 15.86
C ASP A 141 -11.79 3.84 15.06
N PRO A 142 -12.89 3.15 15.43
CA PRO A 142 -14.14 3.20 14.68
C PRO A 142 -14.81 4.58 14.64
N ALA A 143 -14.38 5.51 15.50
CA ALA A 143 -14.84 6.89 15.50
C ALA A 143 -14.08 7.78 14.51
N ARG A 144 -13.01 7.29 13.90
CA ARG A 144 -12.13 8.07 13.03
C ARG A 144 -12.85 8.54 11.77
N GLN A 145 -12.65 9.83 11.44
CA GLN A 145 -13.22 10.48 10.27
C GLN A 145 -12.14 11.17 9.43
N PRO A 146 -12.32 11.32 8.10
CA PRO A 146 -11.42 12.11 7.26
C PRO A 146 -11.24 13.53 7.82
N GLY A 147 -9.98 13.96 7.93
CA GLY A 147 -9.58 15.23 8.54
C GLY A 147 -9.25 15.14 10.03
N ASP A 148 -9.49 13.99 10.69
CA ASP A 148 -9.07 13.82 12.08
C ASP A 148 -7.55 13.83 12.20
N THR A 149 -7.06 14.47 13.27
CA THR A 149 -5.64 14.54 13.60
C THR A 149 -5.38 14.11 15.03
N GLY A 150 -4.16 13.71 15.30
CA GLY A 150 -3.73 13.34 16.64
C GLY A 150 -2.23 13.14 16.73
N ILE A 151 -1.73 12.87 17.94
CA ILE A 151 -0.34 12.52 18.17
C ILE A 151 -0.29 11.12 18.77
N VAL A 152 0.51 10.25 18.16
CA VAL A 152 0.75 8.88 18.60
C VAL A 152 2.22 8.73 18.96
N LYS A 153 2.49 8.21 20.14
CA LYS A 153 3.84 7.84 20.57
C LYS A 153 4.10 6.36 20.25
N THR A 154 5.19 6.08 19.57
CA THR A 154 5.69 4.73 19.31
C THR A 154 7.15 4.60 19.77
N SER A 155 7.73 3.45 19.58
CA SER A 155 9.18 3.24 19.81
C SER A 155 10.07 4.04 18.83
N TYR A 156 9.53 4.50 17.71
CA TYR A 156 10.25 5.30 16.71
C TYR A 156 10.28 6.80 17.02
N GLY A 157 9.28 7.31 17.74
CA GLY A 157 9.12 8.73 18.01
C GLY A 157 7.66 9.11 18.20
N TYR A 158 7.38 10.40 18.04
CA TYR A 158 6.02 10.94 18.01
C TYR A 158 5.56 11.09 16.56
N HIS A 159 4.42 10.50 16.24
CA HIS A 159 3.76 10.63 14.94
C HIS A 159 2.63 11.64 15.06
N ILE A 160 2.69 12.69 14.28
CA ILE A 160 1.54 13.56 14.05
C ILE A 160 0.73 12.91 12.95
N MET A 161 -0.51 12.57 13.22
CA MET A 161 -1.37 11.78 12.34
C MET A 161 -2.42 12.67 11.69
N TYR A 162 -2.74 12.38 10.42
CA TYR A 162 -3.88 12.94 9.69
C TYR A 162 -4.61 11.80 8.97
N PHE A 163 -5.88 11.62 9.25
CA PHE A 163 -6.70 10.59 8.60
C PHE A 163 -7.22 11.10 7.26
N SER A 164 -6.69 10.57 6.16
CA SER A 164 -7.06 11.02 4.80
C SER A 164 -8.38 10.42 4.34
N SER A 165 -8.49 9.09 4.38
CA SER A 165 -9.71 8.41 3.91
C SER A 165 -9.80 6.96 4.37
N THR A 166 -10.99 6.41 4.25
CA THR A 166 -11.23 4.96 4.31
C THR A 166 -11.33 4.42 2.88
N GLY A 167 -10.67 3.31 2.60
CA GLY A 167 -10.72 2.61 1.33
C GLY A 167 -12.09 1.96 1.06
N GLU A 168 -12.28 1.39 -0.11
CA GLU A 168 -13.54 0.75 -0.48
C GLU A 168 -13.66 -0.66 0.11
N HIS A 169 -12.55 -1.39 0.18
CA HIS A 169 -12.52 -2.81 0.54
C HIS A 169 -11.60 -3.10 1.73
N ALA A 170 -11.85 -4.24 2.36
CA ALA A 170 -10.96 -4.85 3.33
C ALA A 170 -9.74 -5.50 2.64
N TYR A 171 -8.65 -5.67 3.37
CA TYR A 171 -7.40 -6.23 2.83
C TYR A 171 -7.57 -7.62 2.20
N TRP A 172 -8.35 -8.51 2.84
CA TRP A 172 -8.63 -9.84 2.29
C TRP A 172 -9.25 -9.80 0.90
N TYR A 173 -10.18 -8.83 0.69
CA TYR A 173 -10.86 -8.66 -0.59
C TYR A 173 -9.88 -8.25 -1.69
N VAL A 174 -9.05 -7.23 -1.41
CA VAL A 174 -8.06 -6.73 -2.38
C VAL A 174 -7.06 -7.84 -2.73
N ARG A 175 -6.60 -8.60 -1.76
CA ARG A 175 -5.71 -9.74 -2.01
C ARG A 175 -6.37 -10.84 -2.85
N ALA A 176 -7.62 -11.18 -2.54
CA ALA A 176 -8.37 -12.17 -3.30
C ALA A 176 -8.67 -11.70 -4.74
N GLU A 177 -8.97 -10.42 -4.92
CA GLU A 177 -9.19 -9.83 -6.24
C GLU A 177 -7.93 -9.85 -7.10
N GLU A 178 -6.77 -9.47 -6.54
CA GLU A 178 -5.47 -9.56 -7.24
C GLU A 178 -5.17 -10.99 -7.70
N ASP A 179 -5.34 -11.97 -6.81
CA ASP A 179 -5.08 -13.37 -7.12
C ASP A 179 -6.08 -13.93 -8.14
N TYR A 180 -7.36 -13.58 -8.02
CA TYR A 180 -8.41 -13.90 -8.99
C TYR A 180 -8.10 -13.35 -10.38
N LEU A 181 -7.72 -12.08 -10.49
CA LEU A 181 -7.38 -11.44 -11.76
C LEU A 181 -6.11 -12.03 -12.38
N ASN A 182 -5.15 -12.45 -11.57
CA ASN A 182 -3.97 -13.16 -12.04
C ASN A 182 -4.37 -14.54 -12.64
N GLU A 183 -5.22 -15.30 -11.97
CA GLU A 183 -5.71 -16.58 -12.48
C GLU A 183 -6.57 -16.40 -13.74
N LEU A 184 -7.44 -15.40 -13.76
CA LEU A 184 -8.22 -15.03 -14.93
C LEU A 184 -7.31 -14.67 -16.11
N SER A 185 -6.24 -13.92 -15.89
CA SER A 185 -5.26 -13.57 -16.93
C SER A 185 -4.60 -14.79 -17.52
N VAL A 186 -4.21 -15.77 -16.69
CA VAL A 186 -3.65 -17.05 -17.13
C VAL A 186 -4.68 -17.84 -17.97
N SER A 187 -5.93 -17.90 -17.52
CA SER A 187 -7.02 -18.58 -18.22
C SER A 187 -7.28 -17.97 -19.60
N VAL A 188 -7.38 -16.63 -19.67
CA VAL A 188 -7.55 -15.89 -20.93
C VAL A 188 -6.38 -16.15 -21.88
N LEU A 189 -5.15 -16.12 -21.36
CA LEU A 189 -3.96 -16.43 -22.18
C LEU A 189 -4.02 -17.84 -22.76
N GLN A 190 -4.45 -18.83 -21.98
CA GLN A 190 -4.64 -20.21 -22.44
C GLN A 190 -5.75 -20.31 -23.51
N GLU A 191 -6.89 -19.61 -23.32
CA GLU A 191 -7.97 -19.53 -24.32
C GLU A 191 -7.48 -18.92 -25.63
N VAL A 192 -6.63 -17.89 -25.56
CA VAL A 192 -6.04 -17.27 -26.74
C VAL A 192 -5.04 -18.23 -27.40
N ALA A 193 -4.13 -18.81 -26.64
CA ALA A 193 -3.11 -19.73 -27.16
C ALA A 193 -3.73 -20.94 -27.85
N ALA A 194 -4.83 -21.46 -27.33
CA ALA A 194 -5.55 -22.62 -27.93
C ALA A 194 -6.15 -22.30 -29.33
N LYS A 195 -6.28 -21.03 -29.70
CA LYS A 195 -6.78 -20.60 -31.03
C LYS A 195 -5.67 -20.58 -32.10
N PHE A 196 -4.40 -20.70 -31.69
CA PHE A 196 -3.26 -20.63 -32.58
C PHE A 196 -2.49 -21.94 -32.57
N GLU A 197 -2.15 -22.47 -33.75
CA GLU A 197 -1.19 -23.56 -33.87
C GLU A 197 0.22 -22.98 -33.67
N VAL A 198 0.88 -23.41 -32.59
CA VAL A 198 2.30 -23.07 -32.34
C VAL A 198 3.15 -24.07 -33.12
N THR A 199 3.72 -23.63 -34.24
CA THR A 199 4.74 -24.43 -34.97
C THR A 199 6.12 -23.97 -34.48
N GLU A 200 6.86 -24.90 -33.84
CA GLU A 200 8.29 -24.68 -33.58
C GLU A 200 9.05 -24.73 -34.93
N SER A 201 9.74 -23.63 -35.26
CA SER A 201 10.65 -23.68 -36.40
C SER A 201 12.02 -24.15 -35.92
N GLU A 202 12.58 -25.19 -36.58
CA GLU A 202 13.92 -25.71 -36.27
C GLU A 202 15.03 -24.63 -36.34
N GLN A 203 14.78 -23.49 -36.98
CA GLN A 203 15.69 -22.36 -37.06
C GLN A 203 15.83 -21.59 -35.76
N ASN A 204 14.89 -21.67 -34.84
CA ASN A 204 14.96 -20.97 -33.55
C ASN A 204 15.68 -21.79 -32.45
N ALA A 205 15.81 -23.08 -32.61
CA ALA A 205 16.54 -23.96 -31.68
C ALA A 205 18.08 -23.73 -31.72
N ALA A 206 18.61 -23.17 -32.82
CA ALA A 206 20.04 -22.91 -33.00
C ALA A 206 20.56 -21.60 -32.40
N ILE A 207 19.73 -20.83 -31.70
CA ILE A 207 20.11 -19.51 -31.14
C ILE A 207 20.40 -19.59 -29.60
N VAL A 208 20.24 -20.79 -29.00
CA VAL A 208 20.34 -21.00 -27.54
C VAL A 208 21.60 -21.78 -27.12
N ASP A 209 22.55 -22.05 -28.04
CA ASP A 209 23.87 -22.62 -27.71
C ASP A 209 24.98 -21.56 -27.68
#